data_e7e805b3c66f0a98ccdccea506192caa
#
_entry.id   e7e805b3c66f0a98ccdccea506192caa
#
_cell.length_a   1.000
_cell.length_b   1.000
_cell.length_c   1.000
_cell.angle_alpha   90.00
_cell.angle_beta   90.00
_cell.angle_gamma   90.00
#
_symmetry.space_group_name_H-M   'P 1'
#
loop_
_entity.id
_entity.type
_entity.pdbx_description
1 polymer ?
#
loop_
_entity_poly.entity_id
_entity_poly.type
_entity_poly.pdbx_seq_one_letter_code
_entity_poly.pdbx_strand_id
1 'polypeptide(L)'
;MGLKTFIKRRFTKEEGIYYKLNDLQRFVKIQEKDFQRALFEIRQGRKQSHWIWFIFPQMRGLGHSAYSNYYGIVNYLEAKNYLDHPILGARLRKVTEALFAVDGKTAVEILGELDAMKVRSSMTLFDAVCPNDIFRRVLEKYYDNVPDAKTLGMLGMGQIGYGNKDGIIGAIIGDIVGSRFE
;
A
#
# COMPACT_ATOMS: atom_id res chain seq x y z
N MET A 1 42.23 11.01 -13.48
CA MET A 1 41.92 9.87 -12.62
C MET A 1 41.35 10.40 -11.31
N GLY A 2 40.04 10.48 -11.17
CA GLY A 2 39.37 10.97 -9.96
C GLY A 2 38.88 9.81 -9.11
N LEU A 3 39.48 9.60 -7.95
CA LEU A 3 39.03 8.65 -6.93
C LEU A 3 37.64 9.11 -6.44
N LYS A 4 36.60 8.35 -6.75
CA LYS A 4 35.31 8.47 -6.07
C LYS A 4 35.47 7.93 -4.65
N THR A 5 35.66 8.85 -3.71
CA THR A 5 35.63 8.53 -2.29
C THR A 5 34.21 8.13 -1.92
N PHE A 6 33.94 6.84 -1.82
CA PHE A 6 32.73 6.32 -1.22
C PHE A 6 32.78 6.65 0.28
N ILE A 7 32.12 7.72 0.68
CA ILE A 7 31.88 8.02 2.10
C ILE A 7 30.93 6.91 2.60
N LYS A 8 31.49 5.93 3.30
CA LYS A 8 30.69 4.99 4.12
C LYS A 8 30.08 5.78 5.26
N ARG A 9 28.89 6.35 5.04
CA ARG A 9 28.11 6.96 6.10
C ARG A 9 27.79 5.87 7.12
N ARG A 10 28.33 5.98 8.34
CA ARG A 10 27.91 5.16 9.47
C ARG A 10 26.54 5.64 9.89
N PHE A 11 25.51 4.85 9.62
CA PHE A 11 24.16 5.10 10.12
C PHE A 11 24.09 4.80 11.63
N THR A 12 23.35 5.59 12.38
CA THR A 12 22.96 5.22 13.74
C THR A 12 22.12 3.95 13.69
N LYS A 13 21.99 3.25 14.83
CA LYS A 13 21.16 2.03 14.92
C LYS A 13 19.71 2.32 14.51
N GLU A 14 19.20 3.49 14.85
CA GLU A 14 17.85 3.95 14.51
C GLU A 14 17.72 4.30 13.03
N GLU A 15 18.67 5.02 12.45
CA GLU A 15 18.71 5.26 11.00
C GLU A 15 18.83 3.96 10.22
N GLY A 16 19.67 3.02 10.65
CA GLY A 16 19.81 1.71 10.00
C GLY A 16 18.52 0.89 10.03
N ILE A 17 17.73 0.98 11.11
CA ILE A 17 16.41 0.38 11.22
C ILE A 17 15.43 1.09 10.26
N TYR A 18 15.43 2.42 10.23
CA TYR A 18 14.57 3.22 9.35
C TYR A 18 14.81 2.90 7.86
N TYR A 19 16.07 2.87 7.42
CA TYR A 19 16.41 2.50 6.03
C TYR A 19 16.06 1.05 5.70
N LYS A 20 16.25 0.14 6.64
CA LYS A 20 15.89 -1.27 6.47
C LYS A 20 14.38 -1.49 6.40
N LEU A 21 13.60 -0.65 7.08
CA LEU A 21 12.14 -0.68 7.06
C LEU A 21 11.54 -0.06 5.77
N ASN A 22 12.22 0.93 5.18
CA ASN A 22 11.85 1.55 3.91
C ASN A 22 12.47 0.84 2.69
N ASP A 23 13.09 -0.31 2.88
CA ASP A 23 13.66 -1.09 1.79
C ASP A 23 12.56 -1.82 1.01
N LEU A 24 12.18 -1.25 -0.15
CA LEU A 24 11.19 -1.84 -1.05
C LEU A 24 11.65 -3.17 -1.66
N GLN A 25 12.94 -3.49 -1.57
CA GLN A 25 13.48 -4.78 -2.06
C GLN A 25 12.87 -5.98 -1.33
N ARG A 26 12.38 -5.81 -0.09
CA ARG A 26 11.65 -6.87 0.61
C ARG A 26 10.40 -7.33 -0.15
N PHE A 27 9.72 -6.39 -0.83
CA PHE A 27 8.56 -6.69 -1.67
C PHE A 27 8.99 -7.27 -3.03
N VAL A 28 9.97 -6.66 -3.69
CA VAL A 28 10.44 -7.11 -5.01
C VAL A 28 10.83 -8.58 -4.96
N LYS A 29 11.68 -8.96 -4.00
CA LYS A 29 12.20 -10.34 -3.85
C LYS A 29 11.10 -11.38 -3.63
N ILE A 30 10.14 -11.11 -2.75
CA ILE A 30 9.08 -12.08 -2.48
C ILE A 30 8.10 -12.16 -3.65
N GLN A 31 7.80 -11.05 -4.28
CA GLN A 31 6.89 -11.00 -5.42
C GLN A 31 7.45 -11.66 -6.68
N GLU A 32 8.76 -11.75 -6.85
CA GLU A 32 9.37 -12.53 -7.94
C GLU A 32 8.90 -14.00 -7.92
N LYS A 33 8.69 -14.54 -6.74
CA LYS A 33 8.26 -15.94 -6.55
C LYS A 33 6.74 -16.10 -6.59
N ASP A 34 6.02 -15.19 -5.93
CA ASP A 34 4.62 -15.41 -5.58
C ASP A 34 3.62 -14.56 -6.36
N PHE A 35 4.07 -13.53 -7.11
CA PHE A 35 3.17 -12.62 -7.81
C PHE A 35 2.28 -13.33 -8.84
N GLN A 36 2.84 -14.23 -9.66
CA GLN A 36 2.08 -14.92 -10.70
C GLN A 36 1.03 -15.85 -10.09
N ARG A 37 1.34 -16.49 -8.96
CA ARG A 37 0.39 -17.32 -8.22
C ARG A 37 -0.74 -16.48 -7.67
N ALA A 38 -0.45 -15.36 -7.02
CA ALA A 38 -1.45 -14.45 -6.49
C ALA A 38 -2.38 -13.92 -7.60
N LEU A 39 -1.81 -13.49 -8.72
CA LEU A 39 -2.56 -13.01 -9.88
C LEU A 39 -3.46 -14.11 -10.46
N PHE A 40 -2.98 -15.33 -10.55
CA PHE A 40 -3.77 -16.48 -11.00
C PHE A 40 -4.93 -16.76 -10.05
N GLU A 41 -4.69 -16.87 -8.74
CA GLU A 41 -5.73 -17.15 -7.75
C GLU A 41 -6.82 -16.06 -7.75
N ILE A 42 -6.44 -14.79 -7.88
CA ILE A 42 -7.41 -13.69 -7.99
C ILE A 42 -8.26 -13.81 -9.26
N ARG A 43 -7.65 -14.10 -10.41
CA ARG A 43 -8.40 -14.30 -11.67
C ARG A 43 -9.36 -15.48 -11.62
N GLN A 44 -9.05 -16.50 -10.82
CA GLN A 44 -9.99 -17.61 -10.55
C GLN A 44 -11.08 -17.20 -9.54
N GLY A 45 -11.03 -15.99 -8.99
CA GLY A 45 -11.95 -15.51 -7.96
C GLY A 45 -11.89 -16.32 -6.67
N ARG A 46 -10.71 -16.86 -6.31
CA ARG A 46 -10.52 -17.64 -5.10
C ARG A 46 -9.07 -17.64 -4.64
N LYS A 47 -8.80 -16.92 -3.56
CA LYS A 47 -7.51 -16.96 -2.87
C LYS A 47 -7.29 -18.29 -2.16
N GLN A 48 -6.12 -18.86 -2.30
CA GLN A 48 -5.73 -20.16 -1.70
C GLN A 48 -4.43 -20.05 -0.90
N SER A 49 -3.47 -19.24 -1.33
CA SER A 49 -2.13 -19.13 -0.75
C SER A 49 -1.97 -17.90 0.15
N HIS A 50 -0.83 -17.85 0.87
CA HIS A 50 -0.57 -16.86 1.92
C HIS A 50 0.28 -15.68 1.41
N TRP A 51 -0.25 -14.85 0.53
CA TRP A 51 0.47 -13.75 -0.13
C TRP A 51 -0.06 -12.34 0.18
N ILE A 52 -1.10 -12.20 0.96
CA ILE A 52 -1.83 -10.94 1.14
C ILE A 52 -0.95 -9.77 1.58
N TRP A 53 -0.03 -9.99 2.52
CA TRP A 53 0.78 -8.93 3.13
C TRP A 53 1.73 -8.22 2.17
N PHE A 54 2.21 -8.92 1.14
CA PHE A 54 3.17 -8.37 0.19
C PHE A 54 2.59 -8.15 -1.21
N ILE A 55 1.39 -8.61 -1.49
CA ILE A 55 0.67 -8.33 -2.75
C ILE A 55 -0.25 -7.11 -2.57
N PHE A 56 -0.98 -7.02 -1.46
CA PHE A 56 -1.79 -5.88 -1.06
C PHE A 56 -1.31 -5.33 0.28
N PRO A 57 -0.16 -4.64 0.31
CA PRO A 57 0.39 -4.14 1.56
C PRO A 57 -0.51 -3.06 2.17
N GLN A 58 -0.59 -3.08 3.50
CA GLN A 58 -1.33 -2.12 4.31
C GLN A 58 -0.39 -1.38 5.25
N MET A 59 -0.89 -0.36 5.95
CA MET A 59 -0.11 0.35 6.97
C MET A 59 0.39 -0.60 8.05
N ARG A 60 1.66 -0.42 8.47
CA ARG A 60 2.23 -1.12 9.62
C ARG A 60 1.47 -0.72 10.88
N GLY A 61 1.17 -1.72 11.73
CA GLY A 61 0.41 -1.52 12.95
C GLY A 61 -1.08 -1.87 12.84
N LEU A 62 -1.61 -2.09 11.63
CA LEU A 62 -2.97 -2.62 11.48
C LEU A 62 -3.07 -4.10 11.83
N GLY A 63 -2.00 -4.85 11.60
CA GLY A 63 -1.90 -6.26 11.98
C GLY A 63 -0.75 -6.51 12.95
N HIS A 64 -0.80 -7.63 13.69
CA HIS A 64 0.15 -7.95 14.77
C HIS A 64 1.11 -9.09 14.43
N SER A 65 0.92 -9.79 13.30
CA SER A 65 1.80 -10.88 12.89
C SER A 65 3.18 -10.40 12.45
N ALA A 66 4.19 -11.27 12.49
CA ALA A 66 5.53 -10.98 11.98
C ALA A 66 5.49 -10.54 10.50
N TYR A 67 4.65 -11.18 9.67
CA TYR A 67 4.46 -10.81 8.27
C TYR A 67 3.83 -9.42 8.09
N SER A 68 2.78 -9.09 8.87
CA SER A 68 2.14 -7.78 8.80
C SER A 68 3.09 -6.66 9.24
N ASN A 69 3.96 -6.91 10.20
CA ASN A 69 4.97 -5.95 10.63
C ASN A 69 6.11 -5.80 9.61
N TYR A 70 6.59 -6.89 9.04
CA TYR A 70 7.68 -6.88 8.08
C TYR A 70 7.30 -6.24 6.74
N TYR A 71 6.12 -6.58 6.19
CA TYR A 71 5.61 -6.05 4.93
C TYR A 71 4.69 -4.83 5.11
N GLY A 72 4.48 -4.35 6.33
CA GLY A 72 3.69 -3.14 6.58
C GLY A 72 4.37 -1.89 6.03
N ILE A 73 3.59 -1.03 5.37
CA ILE A 73 4.01 0.29 4.90
C ILE A 73 4.09 1.24 6.09
N VAL A 74 5.20 1.94 6.23
CA VAL A 74 5.50 2.75 7.44
C VAL A 74 4.76 4.08 7.44
N ASN A 75 4.66 4.73 6.25
CA ASN A 75 4.09 6.06 6.11
C ASN A 75 3.66 6.35 4.66
N TYR A 76 3.06 7.53 4.45
CA TYR A 76 2.64 8.01 3.14
C TYR A 76 3.78 8.01 2.10
N LEU A 77 4.99 8.43 2.48
CA LEU A 77 6.12 8.52 1.55
C LEU A 77 6.56 7.14 1.07
N GLU A 78 6.58 6.13 1.94
CA GLU A 78 6.87 4.75 1.52
C GLU A 78 5.78 4.20 0.59
N ALA A 79 4.50 4.49 0.87
CA ALA A 79 3.39 4.11 0.00
C ALA A 79 3.53 4.77 -1.39
N LYS A 80 3.90 6.06 -1.43
CA LYS A 80 4.16 6.77 -2.67
C LYS A 80 5.34 6.15 -3.44
N ASN A 81 6.46 5.92 -2.77
CA ASN A 81 7.64 5.28 -3.37
C ASN A 81 7.33 3.86 -3.88
N TYR A 82 6.50 3.11 -3.17
CA TYR A 82 6.02 1.80 -3.60
C TYR A 82 5.23 1.90 -4.92
N LEU A 83 4.32 2.86 -5.00
CA LEU A 83 3.47 3.06 -6.17
C LEU A 83 4.23 3.61 -7.39
N ASP A 84 5.26 4.45 -7.14
CA ASP A 84 6.16 5.00 -8.17
C ASP A 84 7.23 3.97 -8.61
N HIS A 85 7.45 2.91 -7.84
CA HIS A 85 8.43 1.89 -8.19
C HIS A 85 7.99 1.13 -9.45
N PRO A 86 8.84 1.02 -10.49
CA PRO A 86 8.44 0.51 -11.81
C PRO A 86 7.89 -0.92 -11.79
N ILE A 87 8.36 -1.75 -10.87
CA ILE A 87 7.89 -3.13 -10.73
C ILE A 87 6.70 -3.20 -9.77
N LEU A 88 6.80 -2.62 -8.58
CA LEU A 88 5.80 -2.78 -7.52
C LEU A 88 4.50 -2.05 -7.85
N GLY A 89 4.58 -0.81 -8.33
CA GLY A 89 3.40 -0.04 -8.74
C GLY A 89 2.65 -0.69 -9.91
N ALA A 90 3.40 -1.18 -10.91
CA ALA A 90 2.81 -1.90 -12.03
C ALA A 90 2.13 -3.21 -11.60
N ARG A 91 2.76 -3.98 -10.71
CA ARG A 91 2.20 -5.22 -10.18
C ARG A 91 0.97 -4.98 -9.32
N LEU A 92 1.00 -3.96 -8.46
CA LEU A 92 -0.14 -3.62 -7.62
C LEU A 92 -1.36 -3.23 -8.47
N ARG A 93 -1.20 -2.36 -9.47
CA ARG A 93 -2.29 -2.02 -10.37
C ARG A 93 -2.81 -3.26 -11.10
N LYS A 94 -1.93 -4.07 -11.65
CA LYS A 94 -2.32 -5.28 -12.38
C LYS A 94 -3.12 -6.29 -11.55
N VAL A 95 -2.73 -6.52 -10.30
CA VAL A 95 -3.46 -7.44 -9.43
C VAL A 95 -4.77 -6.82 -8.92
N THR A 96 -4.82 -5.49 -8.73
CA THR A 96 -6.03 -4.75 -8.38
C THR A 96 -7.04 -4.74 -9.54
N GLU A 97 -6.57 -4.54 -10.77
CA GLU A 97 -7.40 -4.68 -11.98
C GLU A 97 -7.97 -6.09 -12.13
N ALA A 98 -7.14 -7.12 -11.87
CA ALA A 98 -7.61 -8.50 -11.89
C ALA A 98 -8.68 -8.76 -10.83
N LEU A 99 -8.54 -8.21 -9.62
CA LEU A 99 -9.56 -8.29 -8.59
C LEU A 99 -10.84 -7.55 -9.01
N PHE A 100 -10.70 -6.35 -9.56
CA PHE A 100 -11.85 -5.58 -10.05
C PHE A 100 -12.62 -6.31 -11.16
N ALA A 101 -11.93 -7.07 -11.99
CA ALA A 101 -12.53 -7.82 -13.10
C ALA A 101 -13.30 -9.10 -12.67
N VAL A 102 -13.20 -9.51 -11.40
CA VAL A 102 -13.96 -10.68 -10.92
C VAL A 102 -15.44 -10.29 -10.73
N ASP A 103 -16.34 -10.93 -11.46
CA ASP A 103 -17.76 -10.66 -11.37
C ASP A 103 -18.52 -11.73 -10.56
N GLY A 104 -19.67 -11.34 -10.03
CA GLY A 104 -20.61 -12.22 -9.34
C GLY A 104 -20.14 -12.74 -7.97
N LYS A 105 -19.08 -12.16 -7.41
CA LYS A 105 -18.54 -12.53 -6.09
C LYS A 105 -18.27 -11.30 -5.24
N THR A 106 -18.43 -11.44 -3.95
CA THR A 106 -17.98 -10.46 -2.94
C THR A 106 -16.48 -10.57 -2.67
N ALA A 107 -15.90 -9.54 -2.07
CA ALA A 107 -14.49 -9.60 -1.62
C ALA A 107 -14.26 -10.77 -0.64
N VAL A 108 -15.22 -11.07 0.22
CA VAL A 108 -15.14 -12.17 1.21
C VAL A 108 -15.13 -13.54 0.52
N GLU A 109 -15.94 -13.74 -0.52
CA GLU A 109 -15.94 -14.99 -1.28
C GLU A 109 -14.64 -15.22 -2.04
N ILE A 110 -13.99 -14.15 -2.49
CA ILE A 110 -12.70 -14.23 -3.23
C ILE A 110 -11.53 -14.44 -2.27
N LEU A 111 -11.49 -13.71 -1.14
CA LEU A 111 -10.31 -13.51 -0.32
C LEU A 111 -10.42 -14.15 1.08
N GLY A 112 -11.65 -14.42 1.56
CA GLY A 112 -11.95 -14.69 2.97
C GLY A 112 -12.07 -13.41 3.79
N GLU A 113 -12.73 -13.48 4.94
CA GLU A 113 -13.08 -12.30 5.76
C GLU A 113 -11.88 -11.44 6.15
N LEU A 114 -10.85 -12.06 6.73
CA LEU A 114 -9.68 -11.34 7.23
C LEU A 114 -8.87 -10.67 6.09
N ASP A 115 -8.74 -11.34 4.97
CA ASP A 115 -7.95 -10.80 3.85
C ASP A 115 -8.74 -9.77 3.05
N ALA A 116 -10.07 -9.88 2.99
CA ALA A 116 -10.93 -8.83 2.45
C ALA A 116 -10.79 -7.51 3.24
N MET A 117 -10.71 -7.56 4.58
CA MET A 117 -10.42 -6.38 5.40
C MET A 117 -9.06 -5.78 5.10
N LYS A 118 -8.02 -6.60 4.91
CA LYS A 118 -6.66 -6.12 4.56
C LYS A 118 -6.63 -5.47 3.19
N VAL A 119 -7.36 -6.02 2.21
CA VAL A 119 -7.49 -5.40 0.89
C VAL A 119 -8.19 -4.05 0.99
N ARG A 120 -9.26 -3.92 1.78
CA ARG A 120 -9.89 -2.61 2.04
C ARG A 120 -8.88 -1.59 2.57
N SER A 121 -8.07 -1.97 3.56
CA SER A 121 -7.03 -1.11 4.13
C SER A 121 -5.97 -0.74 3.08
N SER A 122 -5.53 -1.70 2.26
CA SER A 122 -4.57 -1.48 1.17
C SER A 122 -5.14 -0.54 0.10
N MET A 123 -6.37 -0.76 -0.35
CA MET A 123 -7.03 0.11 -1.34
C MET A 123 -7.18 1.53 -0.80
N THR A 124 -7.55 1.69 0.46
CA THR A 124 -7.64 3.00 1.13
C THR A 124 -6.28 3.71 1.14
N LEU A 125 -5.20 2.99 1.47
CA LEU A 125 -3.85 3.53 1.49
C LEU A 125 -3.44 4.06 0.10
N PHE A 126 -3.59 3.24 -0.93
CA PHE A 126 -3.13 3.61 -2.27
C PHE A 126 -4.06 4.57 -3.00
N ASP A 127 -5.35 4.59 -2.68
CA ASP A 127 -6.26 5.63 -3.15
C ASP A 127 -5.93 7.00 -2.51
N ALA A 128 -5.51 7.05 -1.26
CA ALA A 128 -5.02 8.26 -0.61
C ALA A 128 -3.74 8.81 -1.27
N VAL A 129 -2.87 7.92 -1.81
CA VAL A 129 -1.63 8.30 -2.51
C VAL A 129 -1.89 8.70 -3.96
N CYS A 130 -2.77 8.01 -4.65
CA CYS A 130 -3.12 8.25 -6.05
C CYS A 130 -4.66 8.21 -6.22
N PRO A 131 -5.33 9.33 -5.93
CA PRO A 131 -6.78 9.41 -6.02
C PRO A 131 -7.29 9.16 -7.44
N ASN A 132 -8.50 8.56 -7.53
CA ASN A 132 -9.18 8.25 -8.79
C ASN A 132 -8.49 7.20 -9.69
N ASP A 133 -7.56 6.41 -9.14
CA ASP A 133 -6.97 5.24 -9.80
C ASP A 133 -7.86 3.98 -9.57
N ILE A 134 -7.41 2.82 -10.02
CA ILE A 134 -8.10 1.53 -9.87
C ILE A 134 -8.45 1.20 -8.40
N PHE A 135 -7.71 1.74 -7.44
CA PHE A 135 -7.93 1.51 -6.00
C PHE A 135 -9.30 2.02 -5.55
N ARG A 136 -9.71 3.22 -5.99
CA ARG A 136 -11.03 3.79 -5.74
C ARG A 136 -12.13 2.89 -6.30
N ARG A 137 -11.97 2.41 -7.53
CA ARG A 137 -12.95 1.55 -8.18
C ARG A 137 -13.17 0.23 -7.44
N VAL A 138 -12.12 -0.32 -6.81
CA VAL A 138 -12.25 -1.52 -5.96
C VAL A 138 -12.98 -1.19 -4.66
N LEU A 139 -12.73 -0.02 -4.04
CA LEU A 139 -13.50 0.44 -2.87
C LEU A 139 -14.98 0.62 -3.21
N GLU A 140 -15.29 1.18 -4.35
CA GLU A 140 -16.68 1.34 -4.84
C GLU A 140 -17.35 -0.03 -5.09
N LYS A 141 -16.66 -0.95 -5.77
CA LYS A 141 -17.23 -2.26 -6.14
C LYS A 141 -17.48 -3.18 -4.95
N TYR A 142 -16.53 -3.24 -4.01
CA TYR A 142 -16.52 -4.28 -2.97
C TYR A 142 -16.77 -3.78 -1.55
N TYR A 143 -16.72 -2.46 -1.32
CA TYR A 143 -16.75 -1.87 0.02
C TYR A 143 -17.68 -0.65 0.12
N ASP A 144 -18.65 -0.53 -0.79
CA ASP A 144 -19.64 0.56 -0.82
C ASP A 144 -18.99 1.96 -0.78
N ASN A 145 -17.81 2.08 -1.36
CA ASN A 145 -16.97 3.29 -1.30
C ASN A 145 -16.63 3.74 0.14
N VAL A 146 -16.67 2.83 1.11
CA VAL A 146 -16.33 3.12 2.51
C VAL A 146 -14.87 2.74 2.76
N PRO A 147 -13.96 3.72 2.92
CA PRO A 147 -12.55 3.47 3.18
C PRO A 147 -12.32 2.90 4.59
N ASP A 148 -11.13 2.35 4.84
CA ASP A 148 -10.72 1.92 6.16
C ASP A 148 -10.36 3.13 7.05
N ALA A 149 -11.19 3.41 8.05
CA ALA A 149 -11.02 4.56 8.93
C ALA A 149 -9.70 4.54 9.72
N LYS A 150 -9.19 3.34 10.07
CA LYS A 150 -7.91 3.21 10.78
C LYS A 150 -6.75 3.64 9.87
N THR A 151 -6.74 3.21 8.61
CA THR A 151 -5.75 3.62 7.63
C THR A 151 -5.76 5.15 7.45
N LEU A 152 -6.93 5.76 7.28
CA LEU A 152 -7.05 7.22 7.18
C LEU A 152 -6.54 7.94 8.43
N GLY A 153 -6.88 7.44 9.62
CA GLY A 153 -6.36 7.97 10.89
C GLY A 153 -4.83 7.91 10.99
N MET A 154 -4.22 6.80 10.56
CA MET A 154 -2.76 6.63 10.55
C MET A 154 -2.05 7.54 9.54
N LEU A 155 -2.74 7.93 8.47
CA LEU A 155 -2.26 8.91 7.48
C LEU A 155 -2.48 10.36 7.90
N GLY A 156 -3.12 10.61 9.07
CA GLY A 156 -3.50 11.94 9.50
C GLY A 156 -4.71 12.51 8.71
N MET A 157 -5.40 11.68 7.95
CA MET A 157 -6.56 12.04 7.12
C MET A 157 -7.89 11.74 7.83
N GLY A 158 -7.98 11.99 9.16
CA GLY A 158 -9.22 11.75 9.92
C GLY A 158 -10.39 12.53 9.33
N GLN A 159 -11.58 12.03 9.47
CA GLN A 159 -12.95 12.42 9.05
C GLN A 159 -13.22 13.71 8.21
N ILE A 160 -12.22 14.33 7.62
CA ILE A 160 -12.39 15.47 6.72
C ILE A 160 -12.60 14.92 5.31
N GLY A 161 -13.88 14.63 4.97
CA GLY A 161 -14.32 14.64 3.59
C GLY A 161 -13.68 13.64 2.62
N TYR A 162 -13.64 12.35 2.94
CA TYR A 162 -13.45 11.32 1.93
C TYR A 162 -14.71 11.30 1.03
N GLY A 163 -14.68 12.05 -0.06
CA GLY A 163 -15.84 12.15 -0.97
C GLY A 163 -15.94 13.45 -1.76
N ASN A 164 -15.20 14.48 -1.44
CA ASN A 164 -15.16 15.68 -2.29
C ASN A 164 -14.24 15.44 -3.49
N LYS A 165 -14.80 15.61 -4.67
CA LYS A 165 -14.12 15.45 -5.98
C LYS A 165 -12.99 16.47 -6.20
N ASP A 166 -12.83 17.42 -5.30
CA ASP A 166 -11.87 18.51 -5.40
C ASP A 166 -10.86 18.41 -4.25
N GLY A 167 -9.81 17.67 -4.50
CA GLY A 167 -8.47 17.69 -3.93
C GLY A 167 -8.19 18.33 -2.56
N ILE A 168 -8.58 17.68 -1.45
CA ILE A 168 -8.06 18.05 -0.12
C ILE A 168 -6.58 17.65 0.08
N ILE A 169 -6.02 16.82 -0.78
CA ILE A 169 -4.61 16.38 -0.71
C ILE A 169 -3.63 17.54 -0.90
N GLY A 170 -4.00 18.58 -1.64
CA GLY A 170 -3.15 19.77 -1.80
C GLY A 170 -2.96 20.61 -0.55
N ALA A 171 -3.94 20.64 0.35
CA ALA A 171 -3.89 21.46 1.55
C ALA A 171 -3.05 20.82 2.67
N ILE A 172 -3.05 19.48 2.79
CA ILE A 172 -2.34 18.78 3.87
C ILE A 172 -0.84 18.67 3.58
N ILE A 173 -0.45 18.55 2.30
CA ILE A 173 0.99 18.54 1.91
C ILE A 173 1.61 19.91 2.10
N GLY A 174 0.85 21.00 1.94
CA GLY A 174 1.31 22.37 2.17
C GLY A 174 1.68 22.63 3.64
N ASP A 175 0.88 22.16 4.58
CA ASP A 175 1.12 22.40 6.01
C ASP A 175 2.26 21.54 6.60
N ILE A 176 2.50 20.35 6.05
CA ILE A 176 3.59 19.48 6.53
C ILE A 176 4.96 19.95 6.01
N VAL A 177 4.99 20.57 4.84
CA VAL A 177 6.23 21.08 4.23
C VAL A 177 6.53 22.53 4.66
N GLY A 178 5.50 23.32 5.00
CA GLY A 178 5.64 24.74 5.36
C GLY A 178 6.08 25.04 6.78
N SER A 179 5.98 24.09 7.73
CA SER A 179 6.25 24.34 9.16
C SER A 179 7.68 24.02 9.62
N ARG A 180 8.66 23.89 8.70
CA ARG A 180 10.05 23.58 9.07
C ARG A 180 11.08 24.65 8.69
N PHE A 181 10.64 25.86 8.34
CA PHE A 181 11.58 27.00 8.13
C PHE A 181 10.97 28.27 8.73
N GLU A 182 11.05 28.38 10.05
CA GLU A 182 11.22 29.63 10.81
C GLU A 182 12.10 29.33 12.03
#